data_f6276d95a7e244b89b758710e68142d5
#
_entry.id   f6276d95a7e244b89b758710e68142d5
#
_cell.length_a   1.000
_cell.length_b   1.000
_cell.length_c   1.000
_cell.angle_alpha   90.00
_cell.angle_beta   90.00
_cell.angle_gamma   90.00
#
_symmetry.space_group_name_H-M   'P 1'
#
loop_
_entity.id
_entity.type
_entity.pdbx_description
1 polymer ?
#
loop_
_entity_poly.entity_id
_entity_poly.type
_entity_poly.pdbx_seq_one_letter_code
_entity_poly.pdbx_strand_id
1 'polypeptide(L)' 'EFKSYYMETNYLILLDYSVGELIKIRLTEQEKIESESYQDFEEFIGTLEDKYNFRLSNCTWMSCELLSERSYFQ' A
#
# COMPACT_ATOMS: atom_id res chain seq x y z
N GLU A 1 19.11 15.66 2.80
CA GLU A 1 19.52 14.77 2.70
C GLU A 1 19.13 13.60 1.92
N PHE A 2 18.97 12.58 2.48
CA PHE A 2 18.77 11.37 1.73
C PHE A 2 17.39 11.15 1.21
N LYS A 3 16.48 12.00 1.55
CA LYS A 3 15.14 11.83 1.05
C LYS A 3 15.05 11.89 -0.44
N SER A 4 16.01 12.55 -1.09
CA SER A 4 15.98 12.63 -2.54
C SER A 4 16.19 11.28 -3.21
N TYR A 5 16.67 10.29 -2.46
CA TYR A 5 16.91 8.99 -3.01
C TYR A 5 15.79 8.01 -2.75
N TYR A 6 14.84 8.38 -1.92
CA TYR A 6 13.74 7.50 -1.61
C TYR A 6 12.59 7.80 -2.52
N MET A 7 11.97 6.76 -3.01
CA MET A 7 10.68 6.91 -3.66
C MET A 7 9.67 7.18 -2.57
N GLU A 8 8.90 8.23 -2.76
CA GLU A 8 7.85 8.54 -1.83
C GLU A 8 6.74 7.51 -2.01
N THR A 9 6.25 6.96 -0.92
CA THR A 9 5.18 5.99 -0.99
C THR A 9 3.85 6.71 -1.00
N ASN A 10 3.23 6.78 -2.17
CA ASN A 10 1.95 7.43 -2.33
C ASN A 10 0.80 6.44 -2.47
N TYR A 11 1.10 5.25 -2.97
CA TYR A 11 0.07 4.26 -3.26
C TYR A 11 0.42 2.94 -2.64
N LEU A 12 -0.58 2.28 -2.12
CA LEU A 12 -0.46 0.92 -1.60
C LEU A 12 -1.43 0.05 -2.39
N ILE A 13 -0.89 -0.99 -3.00
CA ILE A 13 -1.69 -1.90 -3.81
C ILE A 13 -1.65 -3.27 -3.15
N LEU A 14 -2.82 -3.82 -2.90
CA LEU A 14 -2.92 -5.14 -2.31
C LEU A 14 -3.68 -6.06 -3.24
N LEU A 15 -3.24 -7.29 -3.29
CA LEU A 15 -3.92 -8.34 -4.04
C LEU A 15 -4.40 -9.37 -3.04
N ASP A 16 -5.70 -9.42 -2.82
CA ASP A 16 -6.30 -10.37 -1.90
C ASP A 16 -6.55 -11.66 -2.67
N TYR A 17 -5.67 -12.64 -2.50
CA TYR A 17 -5.78 -13.85 -3.30
C TYR A 17 -6.81 -14.83 -2.76
N SER A 18 -7.37 -14.56 -1.59
CA SER A 18 -8.42 -15.43 -1.09
C SER A 18 -9.73 -15.24 -1.85
N VAL A 19 -9.93 -14.04 -2.41
CA VAL A 19 -11.15 -13.74 -3.16
C VAL A 19 -10.88 -13.15 -4.53
N GLY A 20 -9.62 -12.97 -4.89
CA GLY A 20 -9.26 -12.42 -6.19
C GLY A 20 -9.56 -10.93 -6.31
N GLU A 21 -9.29 -10.18 -5.27
CA GLU A 21 -9.63 -8.76 -5.25
C GLU A 21 -8.38 -7.91 -5.30
N LEU A 22 -8.45 -6.84 -6.09
CA LEU A 22 -7.40 -5.83 -6.18
C LEU A 22 -7.83 -4.62 -5.37
N ILE A 23 -7.00 -4.22 -4.42
CA ILE A 23 -7.29 -3.08 -3.55
C ILE A 23 -6.24 -2.02 -3.80
N LYS A 24 -6.68 -0.82 -4.16
CA LYS A 24 -5.79 0.30 -4.43
C LYS A 24 -6.08 1.40 -3.42
N ILE A 25 -5.06 1.81 -2.69
CA ILE A 25 -5.19 2.85 -1.68
C ILE A 25 -4.22 3.96 -2.02
N ARG A 26 -4.74 5.18 -2.12
CA ARG A 26 -3.88 6.34 -2.17
C ARG A 26 -3.73 6.86 -0.75
N LEU A 27 -2.52 6.85 -0.24
CA LEU A 27 -2.27 7.22 1.14
C LEU A 27 -2.47 8.71 1.34
N THR A 28 -3.13 9.07 2.43
CA THR A 28 -3.26 10.48 2.81
C THR A 28 -1.94 10.96 3.38
N GLU A 29 -1.80 12.29 3.47
CA GLU A 29 -0.60 12.85 4.08
C GLU A 29 -0.42 12.37 5.52
N GLN A 30 -1.54 12.27 6.25
CA GLN A 30 -1.47 11.79 7.62
C GLN A 30 -0.99 10.35 7.69
N GLU A 31 -1.47 9.52 6.77
CA GLU A 31 -1.04 8.13 6.74
C GLU A 31 0.44 8.00 6.41
N LYS A 32 0.93 8.86 5.50
CA LYS A 32 2.34 8.85 5.16
C LYS A 32 3.19 9.24 6.36
N ILE A 33 2.74 10.23 7.12
CA ILE A 33 3.45 10.64 8.32
C ILE A 33 3.46 9.50 9.34
N GLU A 34 2.33 8.87 9.53
CA GLU A 34 2.23 7.78 10.49
C GLU A 34 3.12 6.61 10.13
N SER A 35 3.28 6.34 8.83
CA SER A 35 4.10 5.22 8.40
C SER A 35 5.54 5.39 8.82
N GLU A 36 6.00 6.62 9.00
CA GLU A 36 7.39 6.88 9.36
C GLU A 36 7.69 6.49 10.79
N SER A 37 6.68 6.32 11.62
CA SER A 37 6.91 5.92 13.00
C SER A 37 7.08 4.41 13.14
N TYR A 38 6.88 3.65 12.07
CA TYR A 38 7.04 2.21 12.09
C TYR A 38 8.37 1.82 11.48
N GLN A 39 9.02 0.86 12.11
CA GLN A 39 10.28 0.37 11.60
C GLN A 39 10.10 -0.41 10.32
N ASP A 40 9.01 -1.12 10.24
CA ASP A 40 8.69 -1.99 9.12
C ASP A 40 7.41 -1.50 8.48
N PHE A 41 7.46 -1.19 7.19
CA PHE A 41 6.28 -0.68 6.50
C PHE A 41 5.12 -1.68 6.57
N GLU A 42 5.43 -2.96 6.60
CA GLU A 42 4.37 -3.97 6.69
C GLU A 42 3.60 -3.85 8.01
N GLU A 43 4.27 -3.47 9.08
CA GLU A 43 3.58 -3.22 10.34
C GLU A 43 2.59 -2.07 10.21
N PHE A 44 3.01 -1.04 9.48
CA PHE A 44 2.11 0.07 9.24
C PHE A 44 0.89 -0.37 8.43
N ILE A 45 1.11 -1.20 7.41
CA ILE A 45 0.00 -1.69 6.59
C ILE A 45 -1.01 -2.42 7.46
N GLY A 46 -0.53 -3.18 8.43
CA GLY A 46 -1.43 -3.90 9.32
C GLY A 46 -2.37 -2.98 10.08
N THR A 47 -1.96 -1.74 10.34
CA THR A 47 -2.84 -0.80 11.04
C THR A 47 -3.96 -0.29 10.16
N LEU A 48 -3.89 -0.53 8.85
CA LEU A 48 -4.91 -0.05 7.93
C LEU A 48 -6.01 -1.08 7.67
N GLU A 49 -5.88 -2.26 8.23
CA GLU A 49 -6.80 -3.34 7.94
C GLU A 49 -8.26 -2.99 8.23
N ASP A 50 -8.50 -2.39 9.38
CA ASP A 50 -9.86 -2.05 9.75
C ASP A 50 -10.40 -0.90 8.93
N LYS A 51 -9.54 0.06 8.62
CA LYS A 51 -9.97 1.25 7.91
C LYS A 51 -10.36 0.92 6.47
N TYR A 52 -9.63 0.03 5.84
CA TYR A 52 -9.85 -0.29 4.42
C TYR A 52 -10.41 -1.68 4.21
N ASN A 53 -10.69 -2.38 5.29
CA ASN A 53 -11.40 -3.65 5.26
C ASN A 53 -10.69 -4.71 4.43
N PHE A 54 -9.50 -5.09 4.87
CA PHE A 54 -8.78 -6.19 4.25
C PHE A 54 -8.03 -6.96 5.33
N ARG A 55 -7.51 -8.12 4.96
CA ARG A 55 -6.70 -8.94 5.83
C ARG A 55 -5.33 -9.10 5.20
N LEU A 56 -4.33 -8.52 5.82
CA LEU A 56 -2.98 -8.54 5.27
C LEU A 56 -2.48 -9.97 5.06
N SER A 57 -2.87 -10.89 5.93
CA SER A 57 -2.42 -12.26 5.81
C SER A 57 -2.95 -12.95 4.55
N ASN A 58 -3.98 -12.40 3.91
CA ASN A 58 -4.54 -12.93 2.68
C ASN A 58 -4.04 -12.18 1.46
N CYS A 59 -3.09 -11.28 1.62
CA CYS A 59 -2.73 -10.36 0.56
C CYS A 59 -1.25 -10.41 0.24
N THR A 60 -0.97 -10.08 -1.00
CA THR A 60 0.38 -9.70 -1.38
C THR A 60 0.27 -8.21 -1.69
N TRP A 61 1.34 -7.46 -1.48
CA TRP A 61 1.23 -6.02 -1.60
C TRP A 61 2.48 -5.42 -2.22
N MET A 62 2.30 -4.21 -2.76
CA MET A 62 3.43 -3.39 -3.19
C MET A 62 3.10 -1.95 -2.90
N SER A 63 4.13 -1.12 -2.80
CA SER A 63 3.96 0.31 -2.67
C SER A 63 4.70 1.00 -3.80
N CYS A 64 4.22 2.17 -4.18
CA CYS A 64 4.86 2.89 -5.27
C CYS A 64 4.57 4.38 -5.15
N GLU A 65 5.40 5.16 -5.84
CA GLU A 65 5.24 6.60 -5.87
C GLU A 65 4.22 7.01 -6.91
N LEU A 66 4.32 6.41 -8.09
CA LEU A 66 3.41 6.69 -9.19
C LEU A 66 2.73 5.39 -9.57
N LEU A 67 1.45 5.48 -9.89
CA LEU A 67 0.69 4.30 -10.23
C LEU A 67 0.20 4.43 -11.66
N SER A 68 0.48 3.42 -12.47
CA SER A 68 -0.16 3.29 -13.76
C SER A 68 -0.73 1.89 -13.85
N GLU A 69 -1.75 1.75 -14.66
CA GLU A 69 -2.50 0.52 -14.70
C GLU A 69 -2.74 0.13 -16.13
N ARG A 70 -2.56 -1.14 -16.41
CA ARG A 70 -2.74 -1.65 -17.75
C ARG A 70 -3.55 -2.93 -17.66
N SER A 71 -4.55 -3.07 -18.53
CA SER A 71 -5.41 -4.26 -18.54
C SER A 71 -5.51 -4.78 -19.97
N TYR A 72 -5.52 -6.08 -20.06
CA TYR A 72 -5.65 -6.75 -21.36
C TYR A 72 -6.83 -7.71 -21.27
N PHE A 73 -7.73 -7.57 -22.22
CA PHE A 73 -8.89 -8.43 -22.30
C PHE A 73 -8.98 -9.02 -23.69
N GLN A 74 -9.35 -10.29 -23.78
CA GLN A 74 -9.47 -10.97 -25.05
C GLN A 74 -10.84 -11.56 -25.23
#